data_415688db047bac6c0d224dd3aec9b612
#
_entry.id   415688db047bac6c0d224dd3aec9b612
#
_cell.length_a   1.000
_cell.length_b   1.000
_cell.length_c   1.000
_cell.angle_alpha   90.00
_cell.angle_beta   90.00
_cell.angle_gamma   90.00
#
_symmetry.space_group_name_H-M   'P 1'
#
loop_
_entity.id
_entity.type
_entity.pdbx_description
1 polymer ?
#
loop_
_entity_poly.entity_id
_entity_poly.type
_entity_poly.pdbx_seq_one_letter_code
_entity_poly.pdbx_strand_id
1 'polypeptide(L)'
;MKRTLIFVCICLLARSMSDAQQNAPAPSPIAPQAPPPPPAGPSRPTAPAQAVVPVPVPIAPPKPNGPVQKSLVRITATSVEPDYKAPWNSGGIQRGVGAGFVISGNRILTNAHVVSNSRYLTVEREGDPNKYPATVQFVAHDCDLALITVSAPDFFKNMLPLKFGGIPALESTVSAYGYPIGGERMSVTTGIISRIDFQLYTHSSIDQHLAIQISAQINPGNSGGPVMQNAKVVGVAFQGYSGDVAQGVAYMIPTPVINRFLKDISDTHYDKYPDLGITYSKLQNPAQRRFLGLKDDDRGVLVSTVVTAGPSAGFIQPGDVLLAIDDHPIASDSNVELEGERAEFQEVVERKFNGDSVRLDVWRDKQPITVTIKLYTPWPYGIQAHRYDVRPRYMLYGGLLFQPLNLDLLEAYRPTDLRLRHFFEYFVVEQLYLQHPDVIVLTNILPDAINTYLAPYRGGIVDEINGKKVRTLDEVASAFAETPEHFVIRMIGDGPPLVLDRNKVESARERIKARYNVLKEQNLEEQPVTKTPEQANKT
;
A
#
# COMPACT_ATOMS: atom_id res chain seq x y z
N MET A 1 -1.78 21.09 6.34
CA MET A 1 -3.05 20.47 6.74
C MET A 1 -4.10 20.29 5.64
N LYS A 2 -4.25 21.15 4.62
CA LYS A 2 -5.31 20.98 3.61
C LYS A 2 -4.96 20.15 2.35
N ARG A 3 -3.70 19.82 2.11
CA ARG A 3 -3.29 19.09 0.89
C ARG A 3 -3.25 17.56 1.03
N THR A 4 -2.95 17.01 2.19
CA THR A 4 -2.98 15.56 2.43
C THR A 4 -4.41 15.01 2.48
N LEU A 5 -5.36 15.77 3.04
CA LEU A 5 -6.79 15.39 3.04
C LEU A 5 -7.41 15.30 1.64
N ILE A 6 -6.94 16.13 0.69
CA ILE A 6 -7.50 16.14 -0.68
C ILE A 6 -7.10 14.86 -1.45
N PHE A 7 -5.92 14.27 -1.17
CA PHE A 7 -5.46 13.10 -1.93
C PHE A 7 -6.18 11.80 -1.54
N VAL A 8 -6.48 11.60 -0.26
CA VAL A 8 -7.26 10.42 0.20
C VAL A 8 -8.71 10.49 -0.33
N CYS A 9 -9.32 11.69 -0.35
CA CYS A 9 -10.65 11.87 -0.94
C CYS A 9 -10.68 11.67 -2.47
N ILE A 10 -9.63 12.03 -3.20
CA ILE A 10 -9.59 11.88 -4.66
C ILE A 10 -9.46 10.39 -5.06
N CYS A 11 -8.69 9.58 -4.32
CA CYS A 11 -8.63 8.14 -4.57
C CYS A 11 -9.96 7.42 -4.28
N LEU A 12 -10.69 7.83 -3.26
CA LEU A 12 -12.03 7.30 -2.94
C LEU A 12 -13.10 7.75 -3.95
N LEU A 13 -13.02 8.97 -4.46
CA LEU A 13 -13.94 9.48 -5.50
C LEU A 13 -13.66 8.88 -6.88
N ALA A 14 -12.41 8.64 -7.26
CA ALA A 14 -12.07 8.02 -8.54
C ALA A 14 -12.57 6.56 -8.62
N ARG A 15 -12.51 5.78 -7.52
CA ARG A 15 -13.09 4.43 -7.47
C ARG A 15 -14.63 4.43 -7.49
N SER A 16 -15.29 5.43 -6.89
CA SER A 16 -16.76 5.50 -6.89
C SER A 16 -17.37 5.83 -8.25
N MET A 17 -16.63 6.46 -9.16
CA MET A 17 -17.09 6.76 -10.52
C MET A 17 -16.95 5.58 -11.49
N SER A 18 -15.99 4.66 -11.27
CA SER A 18 -15.83 3.48 -12.13
C SER A 18 -16.92 2.41 -11.90
N ASP A 19 -17.42 2.26 -10.67
CA ASP A 19 -18.44 1.27 -10.33
C ASP A 19 -19.87 1.68 -10.74
N ALA A 20 -20.12 2.99 -10.92
CA ALA A 20 -21.41 3.51 -11.35
C ALA A 20 -21.68 3.30 -12.86
N GLN A 21 -20.64 3.10 -13.67
CA GLN A 21 -20.77 2.88 -15.12
C GLN A 21 -20.94 1.41 -15.53
N GLN A 22 -20.73 0.47 -14.62
CA GLN A 22 -20.83 -0.97 -14.95
C GLN A 22 -22.23 -1.60 -14.85
N ASN A 23 -23.22 -0.88 -14.35
CA ASN A 23 -24.57 -1.43 -14.12
C ASN A 23 -25.71 -0.78 -14.92
N ALA A 24 -25.43 -0.05 -15.99
CA ALA A 24 -26.47 0.44 -16.90
C ALA A 24 -26.59 -0.52 -18.10
N PRO A 25 -27.80 -0.98 -18.47
CA PRO A 25 -27.98 -1.79 -19.68
C PRO A 25 -27.63 -0.96 -20.92
N ALA A 26 -26.79 -1.52 -21.79
CA ALA A 26 -26.35 -0.89 -23.01
C ALA A 26 -27.54 -0.61 -23.95
N PRO A 27 -27.65 0.60 -24.53
CA PRO A 27 -28.61 0.83 -25.60
C PRO A 27 -28.16 0.08 -26.86
N SER A 28 -29.13 -0.51 -27.56
CA SER A 28 -28.90 -1.22 -28.82
C SER A 28 -28.28 -0.31 -29.88
N PRO A 29 -27.33 -0.81 -30.69
CA PRO A 29 -26.64 0.02 -31.68
C PRO A 29 -27.58 0.37 -32.84
N ILE A 30 -27.78 1.67 -33.05
CA ILE A 30 -28.35 2.21 -34.29
C ILE A 30 -27.22 2.23 -35.33
N ALA A 31 -27.41 1.52 -36.44
CA ALA A 31 -26.44 1.49 -37.52
C ALA A 31 -26.26 2.91 -38.14
N PRO A 32 -25.02 3.39 -38.35
CA PRO A 32 -24.79 4.67 -38.99
C PRO A 32 -25.13 4.59 -40.49
N GLN A 33 -26.00 5.50 -40.94
CA GLN A 33 -26.20 5.76 -42.38
C GLN A 33 -24.96 6.47 -42.93
N ALA A 34 -24.45 5.95 -44.05
CA ALA A 34 -23.33 6.56 -44.75
C ALA A 34 -23.74 7.94 -45.35
N PRO A 35 -22.86 8.96 -45.26
CA PRO A 35 -23.12 10.25 -45.89
C PRO A 35 -23.05 10.14 -47.42
N PRO A 36 -23.83 10.97 -48.17
CA PRO A 36 -23.78 10.98 -49.62
C PRO A 36 -22.44 11.51 -50.15
N PRO A 37 -21.98 11.06 -51.33
CA PRO A 37 -20.71 11.48 -51.90
C PRO A 37 -20.78 12.98 -52.35
N PRO A 38 -19.65 13.73 -52.15
CA PRO A 38 -19.59 15.10 -52.60
C PRO A 38 -19.54 15.25 -54.14
N PRO A 39 -20.02 16.37 -54.69
CA PRO A 39 -20.00 16.61 -56.14
C PRO A 39 -18.58 16.81 -56.67
N ALA A 40 -18.33 16.28 -57.86
CA ALA A 40 -17.07 16.37 -58.56
C ALA A 40 -16.69 17.83 -58.89
N GLY A 41 -15.57 18.32 -58.32
CA GLY A 41 -14.99 19.61 -58.67
C GLY A 41 -13.96 19.50 -59.79
N PRO A 42 -13.63 20.61 -60.46
CA PRO A 42 -12.80 20.61 -61.66
C PRO A 42 -11.33 20.22 -61.37
N SER A 43 -10.77 19.47 -62.33
CA SER A 43 -9.37 18.98 -62.33
C SER A 43 -8.33 20.06 -62.23
N ARG A 44 -7.43 19.96 -61.26
CA ARG A 44 -6.25 20.82 -61.09
C ARG A 44 -5.07 20.26 -61.91
N PRO A 45 -4.20 21.14 -62.46
CA PRO A 45 -3.05 20.70 -63.25
C PRO A 45 -1.99 20.01 -62.36
N THR A 46 -1.39 18.98 -62.90
CA THR A 46 -0.30 18.19 -62.34
C THR A 46 0.97 19.02 -62.14
N ALA A 47 1.44 19.13 -60.89
CA ALA A 47 2.76 19.67 -60.57
C ALA A 47 3.86 18.61 -60.77
N PRO A 48 5.11 18.99 -61.08
CA PRO A 48 6.17 18.05 -61.36
C PRO A 48 6.57 17.23 -60.11
N ALA A 49 6.89 15.97 -60.35
CA ALA A 49 7.30 14.99 -59.32
C ALA A 49 8.49 15.52 -58.51
N GLN A 50 8.29 15.71 -57.20
CA GLN A 50 9.39 15.91 -56.26
C GLN A 50 10.11 14.58 -56.00
N ALA A 51 11.45 14.63 -56.03
CA ALA A 51 12.30 13.49 -55.74
C ALA A 51 11.97 12.93 -54.34
N VAL A 52 11.63 11.65 -54.27
CA VAL A 52 11.39 10.90 -53.02
C VAL A 52 12.70 10.81 -52.27
N VAL A 53 12.85 11.60 -51.21
CA VAL A 53 13.92 11.39 -50.23
C VAL A 53 13.66 10.03 -49.55
N PRO A 54 14.61 9.11 -49.49
CA PRO A 54 14.39 7.83 -48.83
C PRO A 54 14.12 8.05 -47.36
N VAL A 55 12.90 7.68 -46.93
CA VAL A 55 12.55 7.63 -45.51
C VAL A 55 13.51 6.63 -44.84
N PRO A 56 14.18 7.01 -43.73
CA PRO A 56 15.02 6.07 -43.00
C PRO A 56 14.19 4.83 -42.63
N VAL A 57 14.62 3.67 -43.08
CA VAL A 57 14.01 2.41 -42.67
C VAL A 57 14.08 2.35 -41.13
N PRO A 58 12.97 2.16 -40.42
CA PRO A 58 13.02 1.99 -38.99
C PRO A 58 13.99 0.86 -38.68
N ILE A 59 15.04 1.16 -37.91
CA ILE A 59 15.95 0.14 -37.38
C ILE A 59 15.08 -0.82 -36.57
N ALA A 60 14.95 -2.07 -37.03
CA ALA A 60 14.24 -3.10 -36.32
C ALA A 60 14.74 -3.13 -34.86
N PRO A 61 13.87 -3.16 -33.87
CA PRO A 61 14.31 -3.24 -32.48
C PRO A 61 15.22 -4.45 -32.34
N PRO A 62 16.34 -4.33 -31.59
CA PRO A 62 17.27 -5.41 -31.41
C PRO A 62 16.52 -6.64 -30.93
N LYS A 63 16.78 -7.80 -31.58
CA LYS A 63 16.16 -9.06 -31.15
C LYS A 63 16.42 -9.25 -29.66
N PRO A 64 15.41 -9.57 -28.83
CA PRO A 64 15.57 -9.73 -27.39
C PRO A 64 16.25 -11.07 -27.05
N ASN A 65 17.51 -11.22 -27.41
CA ASN A 65 18.37 -12.37 -27.10
C ASN A 65 19.43 -12.01 -26.05
N GLY A 66 19.11 -11.08 -25.16
CA GLY A 66 19.99 -10.63 -24.10
C GLY A 66 19.84 -11.40 -22.78
N PRO A 67 20.72 -11.13 -21.81
CA PRO A 67 20.70 -11.76 -20.49
C PRO A 67 19.36 -11.60 -19.74
N VAL A 68 18.57 -10.55 -20.02
CA VAL A 68 17.26 -10.30 -19.39
C VAL A 68 16.28 -11.43 -19.67
N GLN A 69 16.20 -11.94 -20.89
CA GLN A 69 15.30 -13.02 -21.26
C GLN A 69 15.56 -14.31 -20.46
N LYS A 70 16.84 -14.57 -20.12
CA LYS A 70 17.24 -15.73 -19.30
C LYS A 70 17.06 -15.51 -17.80
N SER A 71 16.64 -14.33 -17.40
CA SER A 71 16.47 -13.95 -15.99
C SER A 71 15.02 -13.69 -15.64
N LEU A 72 14.20 -13.32 -16.63
CA LEU A 72 12.81 -12.94 -16.44
C LEU A 72 11.93 -14.18 -16.20
N VAL A 73 11.00 -14.07 -15.27
CA VAL A 73 10.00 -15.10 -14.98
C VAL A 73 8.61 -14.49 -14.98
N ARG A 74 7.64 -15.26 -15.45
CA ARG A 74 6.22 -14.98 -15.30
C ARG A 74 5.75 -15.58 -13.98
N ILE A 75 5.07 -14.79 -13.17
CA ILE A 75 4.51 -15.22 -11.88
C ILE A 75 3.00 -15.30 -12.03
N THR A 76 2.41 -16.44 -11.66
CA THR A 76 0.96 -16.59 -11.52
C THR A 76 0.63 -16.82 -10.06
N ALA A 77 -0.11 -15.89 -9.47
CA ALA A 77 -0.57 -15.95 -8.10
C ALA A 77 -2.05 -16.35 -8.05
N THR A 78 -2.38 -17.31 -7.22
CA THR A 78 -3.75 -17.59 -6.78
C THR A 78 -3.89 -17.03 -5.38
N SER A 79 -4.65 -15.95 -5.22
CA SER A 79 -4.84 -15.23 -3.97
C SER A 79 -6.26 -15.37 -3.45
N VAL A 80 -6.44 -15.06 -2.16
CA VAL A 80 -7.75 -15.04 -1.50
C VAL A 80 -7.84 -13.77 -0.68
N GLU A 81 -8.64 -12.81 -1.17
CA GLU A 81 -8.86 -11.57 -0.47
C GLU A 81 -9.71 -11.78 0.79
N PRO A 82 -9.32 -11.19 1.94
CA PRO A 82 -10.09 -11.30 3.16
C PRO A 82 -11.50 -10.69 3.02
N ASP A 83 -12.52 -11.38 3.56
CA ASP A 83 -13.89 -10.88 3.58
C ASP A 83 -14.20 -10.19 4.92
N TYR A 84 -14.16 -8.87 4.97
CA TYR A 84 -14.49 -8.11 6.18
C TYR A 84 -15.98 -8.13 6.53
N LYS A 85 -16.88 -8.48 5.59
CA LYS A 85 -18.32 -8.57 5.85
C LYS A 85 -18.74 -9.90 6.46
N ALA A 86 -17.96 -10.96 6.17
CA ALA A 86 -18.12 -12.29 6.74
C ALA A 86 -16.74 -12.90 7.07
N PRO A 87 -16.03 -12.38 8.09
CA PRO A 87 -14.59 -12.65 8.30
C PRO A 87 -14.26 -14.10 8.68
N TRP A 88 -15.27 -14.93 8.97
CA TRP A 88 -15.12 -16.38 9.14
C TRP A 88 -14.98 -17.13 7.81
N ASN A 89 -15.32 -16.50 6.70
CA ASN A 89 -15.16 -17.06 5.35
C ASN A 89 -13.74 -16.84 4.82
N SER A 90 -13.36 -17.66 3.86
CA SER A 90 -12.05 -17.52 3.21
C SER A 90 -11.96 -16.41 2.16
N GLY A 91 -13.09 -15.76 1.83
CA GLY A 91 -13.13 -14.78 0.75
C GLY A 91 -13.09 -15.39 -0.66
N GLY A 92 -13.04 -14.53 -1.68
CA GLY A 92 -13.05 -14.94 -3.09
C GLY A 92 -11.66 -15.32 -3.59
N ILE A 93 -11.59 -16.40 -4.41
CA ILE A 93 -10.35 -16.80 -5.07
C ILE A 93 -10.15 -15.90 -6.30
N GLN A 94 -8.97 -15.31 -6.40
CA GLN A 94 -8.54 -14.50 -7.54
C GLN A 94 -7.28 -15.10 -8.17
N ARG A 95 -7.03 -14.78 -9.43
CA ARG A 95 -5.81 -15.11 -10.13
C ARG A 95 -5.20 -13.85 -10.74
N GLY A 96 -3.95 -13.60 -10.40
CA GLY A 96 -3.14 -12.50 -10.92
C GLY A 96 -1.94 -13.02 -11.70
N VAL A 97 -1.45 -12.19 -12.60
CA VAL A 97 -0.20 -12.42 -13.33
C VAL A 97 0.70 -11.22 -13.08
N GLY A 98 1.97 -11.51 -12.78
CA GLY A 98 3.02 -10.51 -12.64
C GLY A 98 4.32 -11.01 -13.26
N ALA A 99 5.35 -10.20 -13.14
CA ALA A 99 6.69 -10.52 -13.56
C ALA A 99 7.63 -10.60 -12.34
N GLY A 100 8.77 -11.23 -12.54
CA GLY A 100 9.89 -11.23 -11.61
C GLY A 100 11.16 -11.51 -12.36
N PHE A 101 12.29 -11.37 -11.70
CA PHE A 101 13.58 -11.65 -12.31
C PHE A 101 14.57 -12.24 -11.30
N VAL A 102 15.44 -13.09 -11.80
CA VAL A 102 16.45 -13.76 -10.98
C VAL A 102 17.55 -12.78 -10.58
N ILE A 103 17.86 -12.79 -9.30
CA ILE A 103 19.00 -12.11 -8.69
C ILE A 103 19.96 -13.13 -8.07
N SER A 104 21.10 -12.67 -7.55
CA SER A 104 22.09 -13.53 -6.90
C SER A 104 21.49 -14.38 -5.78
N GLY A 105 22.01 -15.59 -5.60
CA GLY A 105 21.57 -16.51 -4.56
C GLY A 105 20.31 -17.33 -4.88
N ASN A 106 20.01 -17.55 -6.17
CA ASN A 106 18.84 -18.31 -6.63
C ASN A 106 17.52 -17.77 -6.05
N ARG A 107 17.37 -16.46 -6.07
CA ARG A 107 16.20 -15.74 -5.62
C ARG A 107 15.56 -14.98 -6.77
N ILE A 108 14.26 -14.80 -6.69
CA ILE A 108 13.49 -14.04 -7.67
C ILE A 108 12.95 -12.82 -6.95
N LEU A 109 13.28 -11.62 -7.46
CA LEU A 109 12.73 -10.35 -6.99
C LEU A 109 11.46 -10.03 -7.77
N THR A 110 10.43 -9.57 -7.07
CA THR A 110 9.14 -9.13 -7.60
C THR A 110 8.51 -8.08 -6.69
N ASN A 111 7.28 -7.64 -6.99
CA ASN A 111 6.51 -6.77 -6.08
C ASN A 111 5.77 -7.57 -5.01
N ALA A 112 5.52 -6.93 -3.86
CA ALA A 112 4.68 -7.49 -2.80
C ALA A 112 3.23 -7.67 -3.29
N HIS A 113 2.65 -6.70 -4.01
CA HIS A 113 1.28 -6.81 -4.52
C HIS A 113 1.07 -7.98 -5.50
N VAL A 114 2.12 -8.47 -6.16
CA VAL A 114 2.05 -9.64 -7.05
C VAL A 114 1.83 -10.93 -6.25
N VAL A 115 2.33 -10.99 -5.02
CA VAL A 115 2.32 -12.22 -4.19
C VAL A 115 1.46 -12.11 -2.94
N SER A 116 0.88 -10.95 -2.66
CA SER A 116 0.05 -10.72 -1.47
C SER A 116 -1.19 -11.62 -1.44
N ASN A 117 -1.59 -12.02 -0.24
CA ASN A 117 -2.73 -12.90 0.01
C ASN A 117 -2.68 -14.23 -0.78
N SER A 118 -1.50 -14.61 -1.32
CA SER A 118 -1.37 -15.79 -2.16
C SER A 118 -1.54 -17.08 -1.37
N ARG A 119 -2.27 -18.04 -1.98
CA ARG A 119 -2.41 -19.42 -1.51
C ARG A 119 -1.55 -20.37 -2.31
N TYR A 120 -1.28 -19.99 -3.55
CA TYR A 120 -0.48 -20.79 -4.45
C TYR A 120 0.19 -19.89 -5.49
N LEU A 121 1.50 -20.08 -5.65
CA LEU A 121 2.33 -19.38 -6.60
C LEU A 121 2.96 -20.37 -7.58
N THR A 122 2.95 -20.01 -8.84
CA THR A 122 3.77 -20.69 -9.86
C THR A 122 4.60 -19.68 -10.62
N VAL A 123 5.77 -20.09 -11.05
CA VAL A 123 6.64 -19.33 -11.93
C VAL A 123 6.94 -20.12 -13.20
N GLU A 124 7.05 -19.38 -14.29
CA GLU A 124 7.35 -19.90 -15.63
C GLU A 124 8.56 -19.16 -16.18
N ARG A 125 9.49 -19.85 -16.84
CA ARG A 125 10.62 -19.24 -17.55
C ARG A 125 10.21 -18.96 -19.00
N GLU A 126 10.77 -17.92 -19.57
CA GLU A 126 10.54 -17.63 -21.00
C GLU A 126 10.97 -18.82 -21.88
N GLY A 127 10.05 -19.30 -22.71
CA GLY A 127 10.27 -20.42 -23.60
C GLY A 127 10.24 -21.81 -22.95
N ASP A 128 9.90 -21.92 -21.66
CA ASP A 128 9.70 -23.18 -20.94
C ASP A 128 8.21 -23.34 -20.60
N PRO A 129 7.53 -24.37 -21.09
CA PRO A 129 6.10 -24.54 -20.83
C PRO A 129 5.79 -25.04 -19.41
N ASN A 130 6.81 -25.42 -18.64
CA ASN A 130 6.62 -25.96 -17.30
C ASN A 130 6.32 -24.85 -16.29
N LYS A 131 5.39 -25.15 -15.36
CA LYS A 131 5.04 -24.32 -14.22
C LYS A 131 5.69 -24.89 -12.97
N TYR A 132 6.46 -24.05 -12.29
CA TYR A 132 7.18 -24.43 -11.09
C TYR A 132 6.52 -23.81 -9.87
N PRO A 133 6.10 -24.61 -8.86
CA PRO A 133 5.65 -24.05 -7.60
C PRO A 133 6.72 -23.16 -6.96
N ALA A 134 6.29 -22.00 -6.46
CA ALA A 134 7.15 -21.03 -5.80
C ALA A 134 6.64 -20.70 -4.40
N THR A 135 7.53 -20.26 -3.53
CA THR A 135 7.22 -19.82 -2.16
C THR A 135 7.76 -18.43 -1.91
N VAL A 136 7.00 -17.62 -1.16
CA VAL A 136 7.46 -16.31 -0.68
C VAL A 136 8.48 -16.54 0.42
N GLN A 137 9.67 -15.96 0.29
CA GLN A 137 10.71 -15.96 1.32
C GLN A 137 10.58 -14.72 2.22
N PHE A 138 10.44 -13.55 1.60
CA PHE A 138 10.27 -12.26 2.27
C PHE A 138 9.27 -11.41 1.51
N VAL A 139 8.47 -10.63 2.24
CA VAL A 139 7.55 -9.66 1.69
C VAL A 139 7.62 -8.37 2.50
N ALA A 140 7.76 -7.25 1.80
CA ALA A 140 7.83 -5.89 2.33
C ALA A 140 6.68 -5.08 1.73
N HIS A 141 5.54 -5.05 2.43
CA HIS A 141 4.34 -4.37 1.94
C HIS A 141 4.47 -2.86 1.93
N ASP A 142 5.29 -2.29 2.81
CA ASP A 142 5.59 -0.86 2.88
C ASP A 142 6.31 -0.34 1.62
N CYS A 143 7.31 -1.06 1.12
CA CYS A 143 8.04 -0.69 -0.09
C CYS A 143 7.69 -1.52 -1.34
N ASP A 144 6.60 -2.30 -1.28
CA ASP A 144 6.06 -3.12 -2.37
C ASP A 144 7.09 -4.04 -3.06
N LEU A 145 7.96 -4.69 -2.27
CA LEU A 145 8.94 -5.65 -2.75
C LEU A 145 8.75 -7.03 -2.12
N ALA A 146 9.06 -8.08 -2.88
CA ALA A 146 9.07 -9.44 -2.36
C ALA A 146 10.19 -10.28 -2.99
N LEU A 147 10.69 -11.25 -2.22
CA LEU A 147 11.54 -12.32 -2.70
C LEU A 147 10.79 -13.64 -2.67
N ILE A 148 10.85 -14.35 -3.79
CA ILE A 148 10.32 -15.70 -3.92
C ILE A 148 11.43 -16.67 -4.36
N THR A 149 11.23 -17.95 -4.06
CA THR A 149 12.13 -19.02 -4.47
C THR A 149 11.36 -20.20 -5.05
N VAL A 150 12.10 -21.08 -5.73
CA VAL A 150 11.60 -22.32 -6.34
C VAL A 150 12.41 -23.48 -5.80
N SER A 151 11.72 -24.49 -5.29
CA SER A 151 12.38 -25.67 -4.71
C SER A 151 12.91 -26.66 -5.76
N ALA A 152 12.48 -26.56 -7.03
CA ALA A 152 12.93 -27.45 -8.09
C ALA A 152 14.43 -27.20 -8.41
N PRO A 153 15.32 -28.19 -8.25
CA PRO A 153 16.78 -27.99 -8.36
C PRO A 153 17.24 -27.43 -9.71
N ASP A 154 16.55 -27.83 -10.77
CA ASP A 154 16.91 -27.44 -12.14
C ASP A 154 16.31 -26.10 -12.60
N PHE A 155 15.47 -25.48 -11.77
CA PHE A 155 14.80 -24.24 -12.17
C PHE A 155 15.78 -23.13 -12.49
N PHE A 156 16.80 -22.92 -11.66
CA PHE A 156 17.78 -21.85 -11.85
C PHE A 156 18.91 -22.21 -12.81
N LYS A 157 18.94 -23.45 -13.31
CA LYS A 157 19.95 -23.89 -14.27
C LYS A 157 19.84 -23.07 -15.57
N ASN A 158 20.97 -22.50 -16.01
CA ASN A 158 21.07 -21.62 -17.18
C ASN A 158 20.33 -20.26 -17.07
N MET A 159 19.80 -19.90 -15.92
CA MET A 159 19.34 -18.55 -15.65
C MET A 159 20.53 -17.63 -15.31
N LEU A 160 20.43 -16.36 -15.67
CA LEU A 160 21.50 -15.38 -15.46
C LEU A 160 21.01 -14.31 -14.46
N PRO A 161 21.55 -14.27 -13.22
CA PRO A 161 21.17 -13.23 -12.27
C PRO A 161 21.46 -11.83 -12.82
N LEU A 162 20.48 -10.94 -12.76
CA LEU A 162 20.65 -9.55 -13.16
C LEU A 162 21.42 -8.77 -12.09
N LYS A 163 22.21 -7.80 -12.55
CA LYS A 163 22.99 -6.90 -11.69
C LYS A 163 22.28 -5.56 -11.56
N PHE A 164 22.36 -4.95 -10.39
CA PHE A 164 21.79 -3.63 -10.13
C PHE A 164 22.72 -2.51 -10.64
N GLY A 165 22.10 -1.44 -11.15
CA GLY A 165 22.73 -0.16 -11.50
C GLY A 165 22.56 0.88 -10.38
N GLY A 166 22.85 2.14 -10.70
CA GLY A 166 22.53 3.30 -9.87
C GLY A 166 21.21 3.95 -10.28
N ILE A 167 20.92 5.12 -9.71
CA ILE A 167 19.82 5.97 -10.14
C ILE A 167 20.12 6.49 -11.56
N PRO A 168 19.22 6.30 -12.54
CA PRO A 168 19.43 6.82 -13.88
C PRO A 168 19.21 8.34 -13.93
N ALA A 169 19.93 9.02 -14.82
CA ALA A 169 19.73 10.46 -15.02
C ALA A 169 18.36 10.77 -15.64
N LEU A 170 17.84 11.96 -15.38
CA LEU A 170 16.65 12.48 -16.05
C LEU A 170 16.83 12.43 -17.59
N GLU A 171 15.72 12.28 -18.31
CA GLU A 171 15.66 12.18 -19.78
C GLU A 171 16.36 10.94 -20.37
N SER A 172 17.09 10.15 -19.57
CA SER A 172 17.74 8.95 -20.05
C SER A 172 16.75 7.82 -20.37
N THR A 173 17.07 7.02 -21.39
CA THR A 173 16.18 5.94 -21.86
C THR A 173 16.28 4.72 -20.96
N VAL A 174 15.11 4.12 -20.67
CA VAL A 174 14.97 2.86 -19.92
C VAL A 174 13.99 1.92 -20.63
N SER A 175 14.11 0.62 -20.37
CA SER A 175 13.20 -0.41 -20.89
C SER A 175 12.65 -1.25 -19.75
N ALA A 176 11.32 -1.35 -19.65
CA ALA A 176 10.62 -2.21 -18.71
C ALA A 176 10.24 -3.53 -19.37
N TYR A 177 10.44 -4.63 -18.66
CA TYR A 177 10.21 -5.99 -19.14
C TYR A 177 9.15 -6.67 -18.28
N GLY A 178 8.23 -7.43 -18.91
CA GLY A 178 7.19 -8.16 -18.16
C GLY A 178 6.30 -9.01 -19.04
N TYR A 179 5.17 -9.47 -18.50
CA TYR A 179 4.20 -10.33 -19.15
C TYR A 179 2.80 -9.70 -19.07
N PRO A 180 2.49 -8.70 -19.92
CA PRO A 180 1.21 -7.99 -19.85
C PRO A 180 0.04 -8.93 -20.09
N ILE A 181 -1.12 -8.58 -19.51
CA ILE A 181 -2.38 -9.35 -19.66
C ILE A 181 -2.70 -9.53 -21.13
N GLY A 182 -3.06 -10.76 -21.52
CA GLY A 182 -3.38 -11.15 -22.90
C GLY A 182 -2.22 -11.73 -23.69
N GLY A 183 -0.99 -11.81 -23.12
CA GLY A 183 0.18 -12.43 -23.72
C GLY A 183 0.85 -13.45 -22.80
N GLU A 184 1.30 -14.57 -23.37
CA GLU A 184 2.14 -15.56 -22.66
C GLU A 184 3.65 -15.30 -22.85
N ARG A 185 3.99 -14.36 -23.73
CA ARG A 185 5.36 -14.02 -24.08
C ARG A 185 5.81 -12.72 -23.44
N MET A 186 7.09 -12.63 -23.20
CA MET A 186 7.74 -11.42 -22.72
C MET A 186 7.44 -10.22 -23.61
N SER A 187 7.10 -9.10 -22.99
CA SER A 187 6.94 -7.80 -23.63
C SER A 187 7.99 -6.82 -23.10
N VAL A 188 8.34 -5.86 -23.95
CA VAL A 188 9.28 -4.77 -23.62
C VAL A 188 8.61 -3.45 -23.98
N THR A 189 8.56 -2.54 -23.01
CA THR A 189 8.16 -1.16 -23.24
C THR A 189 9.34 -0.22 -22.96
N THR A 190 9.55 0.78 -23.81
CA THR A 190 10.67 1.71 -23.68
C THR A 190 10.13 3.12 -23.43
N GLY A 191 10.81 3.85 -22.57
CA GLY A 191 10.51 5.24 -22.24
C GLY A 191 11.72 5.96 -21.67
N ILE A 192 11.50 7.13 -21.11
CA ILE A 192 12.52 7.95 -20.48
C ILE A 192 12.23 8.15 -18.99
N ILE A 193 13.25 8.51 -18.24
CA ILE A 193 13.14 8.98 -16.85
C ILE A 193 12.53 10.39 -16.88
N SER A 194 11.37 10.55 -16.29
CA SER A 194 10.62 11.81 -16.31
C SER A 194 10.77 12.61 -15.02
N ARG A 195 10.87 11.93 -13.86
CA ARG A 195 10.97 12.58 -12.55
C ARG A 195 11.48 11.60 -11.50
N ILE A 196 12.25 12.11 -10.56
CA ILE A 196 12.71 11.40 -9.36
C ILE A 196 12.12 12.14 -8.17
N ASP A 197 11.31 11.46 -7.35
CA ASP A 197 10.56 12.14 -6.28
C ASP A 197 10.13 11.14 -5.20
N PHE A 198 9.73 11.67 -4.04
CA PHE A 198 9.13 10.90 -2.96
C PHE A 198 7.64 10.72 -3.25
N GLN A 199 7.16 9.49 -3.35
CA GLN A 199 5.78 9.19 -3.74
C GLN A 199 5.11 8.22 -2.77
N LEU A 200 3.80 8.37 -2.62
CA LEU A 200 2.97 7.40 -1.91
C LEU A 200 2.96 6.07 -2.67
N TYR A 201 3.32 4.99 -2.01
CA TYR A 201 3.21 3.64 -2.53
C TYR A 201 1.76 3.15 -2.35
N THR A 202 1.08 2.96 -3.47
CA THR A 202 -0.36 2.63 -3.47
C THR A 202 -0.67 1.30 -2.82
N HIS A 203 0.30 0.39 -2.78
CA HIS A 203 0.13 -0.93 -2.17
C HIS A 203 -0.16 -0.82 -0.66
N SER A 204 0.66 -0.11 0.09
CA SER A 204 0.43 0.09 1.53
C SER A 204 -0.58 1.19 1.83
N SER A 205 -0.74 2.17 0.95
CA SER A 205 -1.57 3.37 1.05
C SER A 205 -1.12 4.42 2.09
N ILE A 206 -0.04 4.17 2.82
CA ILE A 206 0.49 5.12 3.83
C ILE A 206 1.98 5.42 3.65
N ASP A 207 2.75 4.45 3.15
CA ASP A 207 4.20 4.60 3.06
C ASP A 207 4.59 5.43 1.84
N GLN A 208 5.56 6.29 2.03
CA GLN A 208 6.11 7.15 0.98
C GLN A 208 7.60 6.88 0.87
N HIS A 209 8.05 6.52 -0.32
CA HIS A 209 9.46 6.23 -0.59
C HIS A 209 9.89 6.87 -1.90
N LEU A 210 11.20 6.88 -2.14
CA LEU A 210 11.74 7.29 -3.41
C LEU A 210 11.15 6.46 -4.55
N ALA A 211 10.61 7.12 -5.55
CA ALA A 211 10.07 6.52 -6.77
C ALA A 211 10.54 7.29 -8.00
N ILE A 212 10.72 6.58 -9.09
CA ILE A 212 11.11 7.20 -10.36
C ILE A 212 9.97 7.09 -11.35
N GLN A 213 9.47 8.22 -11.81
CA GLN A 213 8.48 8.30 -12.87
C GLN A 213 9.14 8.04 -14.22
N ILE A 214 8.52 7.15 -15.00
CA ILE A 214 8.96 6.79 -16.34
C ILE A 214 7.81 6.95 -17.35
N SER A 215 8.14 7.25 -18.60
CA SER A 215 7.16 7.31 -19.68
C SER A 215 6.91 5.94 -20.35
N ALA A 216 7.68 4.91 -19.99
CA ALA A 216 7.42 3.55 -20.42
C ALA A 216 6.09 3.06 -19.82
N GLN A 217 5.20 2.52 -20.65
CA GLN A 217 3.90 2.03 -20.17
C GLN A 217 4.08 0.80 -19.26
N ILE A 218 3.54 0.88 -18.05
CA ILE A 218 3.40 -0.23 -17.12
C ILE A 218 1.93 -0.67 -17.11
N ASN A 219 1.69 -1.86 -17.60
CA ASN A 219 0.36 -2.49 -17.63
C ASN A 219 0.33 -3.66 -16.63
N PRO A 220 -0.85 -4.09 -16.15
CA PRO A 220 -0.97 -5.29 -15.34
C PRO A 220 -0.24 -6.48 -16.00
N GLY A 221 0.66 -7.13 -15.23
CA GLY A 221 1.57 -8.17 -15.70
C GLY A 221 3.02 -7.71 -15.93
N ASN A 222 3.28 -6.41 -16.04
CA ASN A 222 4.65 -5.86 -16.02
C ASN A 222 5.15 -5.63 -14.58
N SER A 223 4.23 -5.52 -13.62
CA SER A 223 4.56 -5.36 -12.19
C SER A 223 5.51 -6.46 -11.72
N GLY A 224 6.55 -6.08 -10.98
CA GLY A 224 7.62 -6.95 -10.51
C GLY A 224 8.72 -7.21 -11.54
N GLY A 225 8.54 -6.78 -12.79
CA GLY A 225 9.54 -6.88 -13.84
C GLY A 225 10.66 -5.85 -13.72
N PRO A 226 11.86 -6.15 -14.23
CA PRO A 226 12.99 -5.25 -14.16
C PRO A 226 12.84 -4.08 -15.12
N VAL A 227 13.19 -2.89 -14.66
CA VAL A 227 13.45 -1.74 -15.52
C VAL A 227 14.95 -1.65 -15.72
N MET A 228 15.38 -1.68 -16.99
CA MET A 228 16.77 -1.84 -17.39
C MET A 228 17.34 -0.59 -18.04
N GLN A 229 18.59 -0.30 -17.71
CA GLN A 229 19.45 0.65 -18.42
C GLN A 229 20.87 0.09 -18.47
N ASN A 230 21.54 0.17 -19.64
CA ASN A 230 22.93 -0.30 -19.81
C ASN A 230 23.17 -1.73 -19.28
N ALA A 231 22.25 -2.67 -19.58
CA ALA A 231 22.27 -4.06 -19.14
C ALA A 231 22.24 -4.26 -17.59
N LYS A 232 21.85 -3.24 -16.83
CA LYS A 232 21.69 -3.30 -15.38
C LYS A 232 20.26 -2.95 -14.99
N VAL A 233 19.78 -3.52 -13.90
CA VAL A 233 18.49 -3.17 -13.30
C VAL A 233 18.63 -1.81 -12.60
N VAL A 234 17.82 -0.84 -12.99
CA VAL A 234 17.75 0.48 -12.35
C VAL A 234 16.49 0.64 -11.50
N GLY A 235 15.54 -0.28 -11.62
CA GLY A 235 14.35 -0.33 -10.79
C GLY A 235 13.47 -1.54 -11.07
N VAL A 236 12.39 -1.67 -10.29
CA VAL A 236 11.31 -2.64 -10.45
C VAL A 236 10.05 -1.89 -10.86
N ALA A 237 9.41 -2.29 -11.96
CA ALA A 237 8.13 -1.72 -12.39
C ALA A 237 7.05 -2.04 -11.36
N PHE A 238 6.27 -1.03 -10.88
CA PHE A 238 5.31 -1.33 -9.81
C PHE A 238 3.92 -0.68 -9.95
N GLN A 239 3.79 0.58 -10.28
CA GLN A 239 2.48 1.23 -10.39
C GLN A 239 2.39 2.12 -11.62
N GLY A 240 1.17 2.23 -12.17
CA GLY A 240 0.82 3.15 -13.23
C GLY A 240 -0.55 3.74 -12.97
N TYR A 241 -0.80 4.94 -13.45
CA TYR A 241 -2.14 5.50 -13.43
C TYR A 241 -2.96 4.97 -14.62
N SER A 242 -4.26 4.77 -14.40
CA SER A 242 -5.18 4.45 -15.49
C SER A 242 -5.20 5.60 -16.52
N GLY A 243 -5.38 5.28 -17.78
CA GLY A 243 -5.45 6.27 -18.86
C GLY A 243 -6.48 7.38 -18.67
N ASP A 244 -7.49 7.14 -17.82
CA ASP A 244 -8.53 8.11 -17.46
C ASP A 244 -8.03 9.17 -16.45
N VAL A 245 -6.96 8.87 -15.69
CA VAL A 245 -6.38 9.79 -14.69
C VAL A 245 -5.16 10.51 -15.25
N ALA A 246 -4.21 9.77 -15.85
CA ALA A 246 -3.02 10.33 -16.47
C ALA A 246 -2.41 9.35 -17.48
N GLN A 247 -2.34 9.73 -18.75
CA GLN A 247 -1.70 8.89 -19.77
C GLN A 247 -0.18 9.00 -19.68
N GLY A 248 0.51 7.84 -19.77
CA GLY A 248 1.97 7.79 -19.84
C GLY A 248 2.68 8.10 -18.51
N VAL A 249 1.97 7.95 -17.38
CA VAL A 249 2.56 8.07 -16.05
C VAL A 249 2.65 6.70 -15.41
N ALA A 250 3.88 6.23 -15.26
CA ALA A 250 4.21 4.98 -14.59
C ALA A 250 5.40 5.20 -13.66
N TYR A 251 5.56 4.32 -12.67
CA TYR A 251 6.61 4.43 -11.68
C TYR A 251 7.39 3.13 -11.56
N MET A 252 8.66 3.26 -11.21
CA MET A 252 9.50 2.14 -10.79
C MET A 252 10.04 2.38 -9.38
N ILE A 253 10.21 1.30 -8.63
CA ILE A 253 10.93 1.26 -7.35
C ILE A 253 12.41 1.30 -7.67
N PRO A 254 13.17 2.35 -7.26
CA PRO A 254 14.57 2.50 -7.66
C PRO A 254 15.51 1.63 -6.83
N THR A 255 16.73 1.48 -7.32
CA THR A 255 17.76 0.64 -6.70
C THR A 255 18.11 0.99 -5.24
N PRO A 256 18.07 2.23 -4.74
CA PRO A 256 18.27 2.50 -3.32
C PRO A 256 17.26 1.75 -2.42
N VAL A 257 15.98 1.79 -2.78
CA VAL A 257 14.90 1.07 -2.06
C VAL A 257 15.11 -0.44 -2.14
N ILE A 258 15.45 -0.95 -3.33
CA ILE A 258 15.74 -2.38 -3.53
C ILE A 258 16.94 -2.83 -2.68
N ASN A 259 18.03 -2.07 -2.70
CA ASN A 259 19.25 -2.40 -1.95
C ASN A 259 19.01 -2.36 -0.43
N ARG A 260 18.21 -1.40 0.04
CA ARG A 260 17.81 -1.32 1.44
C ARG A 260 17.02 -2.55 1.85
N PHE A 261 15.99 -2.93 1.08
CA PHE A 261 15.22 -4.16 1.31
C PHE A 261 16.11 -5.40 1.37
N LEU A 262 17.01 -5.57 0.38
CA LEU A 262 17.93 -6.72 0.32
C LEU A 262 18.93 -6.74 1.47
N LYS A 263 19.31 -5.58 2.01
CA LYS A 263 20.19 -5.47 3.18
C LYS A 263 19.43 -5.77 4.46
N ASP A 264 18.20 -5.27 4.60
CA ASP A 264 17.33 -5.51 5.76
C ASP A 264 17.13 -7.01 6.00
N ILE A 265 16.72 -7.74 4.98
CA ILE A 265 16.48 -9.20 5.07
C ILE A 265 17.75 -10.06 5.15
N SER A 266 18.94 -9.46 5.22
CA SER A 266 20.21 -10.22 5.25
C SER A 266 20.41 -11.02 6.53
N ASP A 267 19.77 -10.66 7.62
CA ASP A 267 19.72 -11.35 8.91
C ASP A 267 18.56 -12.35 9.02
N THR A 268 17.81 -12.57 7.94
CA THR A 268 16.62 -13.44 7.86
C THR A 268 15.33 -12.85 8.42
N HIS A 269 15.32 -11.57 8.76
CA HIS A 269 14.14 -10.84 9.22
C HIS A 269 13.90 -9.59 8.36
N TYR A 270 12.66 -9.14 8.25
CA TYR A 270 12.32 -7.85 7.64
C TYR A 270 11.77 -6.91 8.72
N ASP A 271 12.53 -5.85 9.04
CA ASP A 271 12.25 -4.96 10.18
C ASP A 271 11.42 -3.73 9.80
N LYS A 272 11.07 -3.57 8.52
CA LYS A 272 10.38 -2.39 7.98
C LYS A 272 11.23 -1.12 8.02
N TYR A 273 10.59 -0.01 7.61
CA TYR A 273 11.21 1.30 7.67
C TYR A 273 11.02 1.93 9.04
N PRO A 274 12.06 2.53 9.62
CA PRO A 274 11.90 3.37 10.80
C PRO A 274 11.29 4.72 10.43
N ASP A 275 10.70 5.39 11.41
CA ASP A 275 10.12 6.71 11.27
C ASP A 275 10.52 7.59 12.46
N LEU A 276 10.43 8.91 12.34
CA LEU A 276 10.65 9.82 13.47
C LEU A 276 9.47 9.83 14.45
N GLY A 277 8.30 9.43 14.03
CA GLY A 277 7.08 9.50 14.83
C GLY A 277 6.61 10.94 15.06
N ILE A 278 6.70 11.79 14.03
CA ILE A 278 6.26 13.18 14.07
C ILE A 278 5.39 13.52 12.87
N THR A 279 4.54 14.53 13.02
CA THR A 279 3.99 15.27 11.88
C THR A 279 4.59 16.68 11.86
N TYR A 280 4.75 17.25 10.69
CA TYR A 280 5.35 18.57 10.53
C TYR A 280 4.62 19.40 9.47
N SER A 281 4.89 20.69 9.48
CA SER A 281 4.43 21.63 8.45
C SER A 281 5.61 22.41 7.87
N LYS A 282 5.52 22.70 6.56
CA LYS A 282 6.48 23.56 5.86
C LYS A 282 6.46 24.97 6.44
N LEU A 283 7.63 25.57 6.63
CA LEU A 283 7.79 26.83 7.34
C LEU A 283 8.15 27.98 6.37
N GLN A 284 7.38 28.10 5.31
CA GLN A 284 7.58 29.08 4.25
C GLN A 284 6.95 30.46 4.53
N ASN A 285 6.12 30.58 5.58
CA ASN A 285 5.47 31.86 5.95
C ASN A 285 6.45 32.76 6.70
N PRO A 286 6.87 33.94 6.12
CA PRO A 286 7.84 34.83 6.78
C PRO A 286 7.37 35.38 8.12
N ALA A 287 6.06 35.60 8.31
CA ALA A 287 5.52 36.09 9.57
C ALA A 287 5.65 35.03 10.67
N GLN A 288 5.37 33.77 10.33
CA GLN A 288 5.52 32.63 11.26
C GLN A 288 6.99 32.42 11.63
N ARG A 289 7.92 32.52 10.67
CA ARG A 289 9.38 32.45 10.91
C ARG A 289 9.83 33.52 11.90
N ARG A 290 9.45 34.80 11.66
CA ARG A 290 9.77 35.92 12.59
C ARG A 290 9.18 35.71 13.97
N PHE A 291 7.93 35.21 14.05
CA PHE A 291 7.31 34.91 15.36
C PHE A 291 8.09 33.87 16.15
N LEU A 292 8.62 32.85 15.48
CA LEU A 292 9.45 31.80 16.06
C LEU A 292 10.91 32.28 16.31
N GLY A 293 11.27 33.50 15.95
CA GLY A 293 12.61 34.08 16.13
C GLY A 293 13.66 33.46 15.19
N LEU A 294 13.25 32.88 14.08
CA LEU A 294 14.15 32.32 13.08
C LEU A 294 14.77 33.41 12.21
N LYS A 295 15.95 33.13 11.69
CA LYS A 295 16.60 33.94 10.66
C LYS A 295 15.84 33.79 9.34
N ASP A 296 16.04 34.74 8.45
CA ASP A 296 15.49 34.72 7.08
C ASP A 296 16.45 33.96 6.14
N ASP A 297 16.72 32.70 6.47
CA ASP A 297 17.69 31.82 5.81
C ASP A 297 17.03 30.59 5.16
N ASP A 298 15.72 30.61 5.01
CA ASP A 298 14.88 29.56 4.39
C ASP A 298 15.08 28.14 4.99
N ARG A 299 15.36 28.06 6.30
CA ARG A 299 15.61 26.80 7.01
C ARG A 299 14.47 26.40 7.93
N GLY A 300 14.25 25.10 8.00
CA GLY A 300 13.50 24.43 9.05
C GLY A 300 12.05 24.11 8.71
N VAL A 301 11.56 23.05 9.32
CA VAL A 301 10.16 22.61 9.33
C VAL A 301 9.62 22.62 10.75
N LEU A 302 8.35 23.01 10.90
CA LEU A 302 7.70 23.11 12.22
C LEU A 302 7.07 21.76 12.60
N VAL A 303 7.47 21.20 13.73
CA VAL A 303 6.84 20.00 14.30
C VAL A 303 5.43 20.33 14.76
N SER A 304 4.44 19.64 14.23
CA SER A 304 3.02 19.82 14.55
C SER A 304 2.56 18.88 15.66
N THR A 305 2.95 17.61 15.57
CA THR A 305 2.63 16.57 16.57
C THR A 305 3.80 15.63 16.77
N VAL A 306 3.90 15.04 17.95
CA VAL A 306 4.81 13.95 18.26
C VAL A 306 3.99 12.74 18.68
N VAL A 307 4.20 11.60 18.02
CA VAL A 307 3.54 10.35 18.38
C VAL A 307 4.11 9.84 19.69
N THR A 308 3.29 9.71 20.72
CA THR A 308 3.73 9.28 22.07
C THR A 308 4.38 7.89 22.07
N ALA A 309 3.95 7.01 21.15
CA ALA A 309 4.55 5.70 20.93
C ALA A 309 5.65 5.70 19.86
N GLY A 310 6.15 6.87 19.46
CA GLY A 310 7.17 7.04 18.42
C GLY A 310 8.55 7.37 18.97
N PRO A 311 9.60 7.25 18.14
CA PRO A 311 11.00 7.47 18.54
C PRO A 311 11.29 8.85 19.10
N SER A 312 10.62 9.89 18.60
CA SER A 312 10.83 11.27 19.04
C SER A 312 10.19 11.62 20.39
N ALA A 313 9.39 10.71 20.97
CA ALA A 313 8.73 10.94 22.25
C ALA A 313 9.75 11.23 23.37
N GLY A 314 9.56 12.34 24.09
CA GLY A 314 10.48 12.80 25.15
C GLY A 314 11.73 13.54 24.66
N PHE A 315 12.03 13.54 23.36
CA PHE A 315 13.15 14.28 22.76
C PHE A 315 12.68 15.53 22.01
N ILE A 316 11.63 15.39 21.22
CA ILE A 316 11.01 16.45 20.42
C ILE A 316 9.63 16.77 20.99
N GLN A 317 9.18 18.01 20.80
CA GLN A 317 7.86 18.46 21.22
C GLN A 317 7.18 19.29 20.11
N PRO A 318 5.82 19.36 20.11
CA PRO A 318 5.10 20.26 19.21
C PRO A 318 5.58 21.71 19.38
N GLY A 319 5.81 22.40 18.26
CA GLY A 319 6.36 23.76 18.25
C GLY A 319 7.88 23.83 18.01
N ASP A 320 8.59 22.72 18.12
CA ASP A 320 10.01 22.66 17.72
C ASP A 320 10.15 22.91 16.22
N VAL A 321 11.27 23.49 15.80
CA VAL A 321 11.65 23.59 14.39
C VAL A 321 12.86 22.71 14.13
N LEU A 322 12.74 21.73 13.26
CA LEU A 322 13.87 20.91 12.84
C LEU A 322 14.67 21.67 11.79
N LEU A 323 15.92 22.03 12.11
CA LEU A 323 16.82 22.83 11.27
C LEU A 323 17.75 21.97 10.43
N ALA A 324 18.15 20.81 10.95
CA ALA A 324 19.00 19.85 10.24
C ALA A 324 18.77 18.43 10.75
N ILE A 325 19.07 17.47 9.90
CA ILE A 325 19.06 16.03 10.18
C ILE A 325 20.38 15.42 9.70
N ASP A 326 21.14 14.77 10.60
CA ASP A 326 22.48 14.19 10.35
C ASP A 326 23.36 15.13 9.58
N ASP A 327 23.68 16.24 9.72
CA ASP A 327 24.49 17.21 8.95
C ASP A 327 23.82 17.78 7.68
N HIS A 328 22.62 17.33 7.32
CA HIS A 328 21.87 17.88 6.19
C HIS A 328 20.93 18.99 6.66
N PRO A 329 21.16 20.26 6.26
CA PRO A 329 20.24 21.36 6.57
C PRO A 329 18.88 21.12 5.93
N ILE A 330 17.81 21.25 6.72
CA ILE A 330 16.43 21.11 6.24
C ILE A 330 15.95 22.48 5.75
N ALA A 331 15.54 22.58 4.48
CA ALA A 331 14.93 23.80 3.97
C ALA A 331 13.48 23.98 4.46
N SER A 332 12.94 25.21 4.35
CA SER A 332 11.58 25.52 4.80
C SER A 332 10.47 24.78 4.03
N ASP A 333 10.81 24.21 2.89
CA ASP A 333 9.93 23.37 2.06
C ASP A 333 10.07 21.87 2.35
N SER A 334 10.77 21.49 3.43
CA SER A 334 11.07 20.12 3.87
C SER A 334 12.18 19.39 3.10
N ASN A 335 12.84 20.02 2.15
CA ASN A 335 13.90 19.37 1.40
C ASN A 335 15.27 19.49 2.06
N VAL A 336 16.12 18.49 1.78
CA VAL A 336 17.56 18.46 2.05
C VAL A 336 18.31 18.25 0.75
N GLU A 337 19.59 18.50 0.72
CA GLU A 337 20.48 18.13 -0.37
C GLU A 337 21.16 16.79 -0.04
N LEU A 338 20.94 15.79 -0.88
CA LEU A 338 21.53 14.45 -0.77
C LEU A 338 22.20 14.07 -2.10
N GLU A 339 23.50 13.83 -2.06
CA GLU A 339 24.27 13.40 -3.25
C GLU A 339 24.13 14.33 -4.47
N GLY A 340 23.89 15.63 -4.23
CA GLY A 340 23.70 16.64 -5.27
C GLY A 340 22.25 16.78 -5.78
N GLU A 341 21.30 16.04 -5.22
CA GLU A 341 19.88 16.09 -5.56
C GLU A 341 19.06 16.61 -4.38
N ARG A 342 17.94 17.28 -4.68
CA ARG A 342 16.99 17.70 -3.66
C ARG A 342 15.99 16.59 -3.37
N ALA A 343 15.91 16.16 -2.10
CA ALA A 343 14.97 15.15 -1.62
C ALA A 343 14.28 15.63 -0.32
N GLU A 344 13.12 15.07 -0.01
CA GLU A 344 12.51 15.29 1.31
C GLU A 344 13.43 14.79 2.41
N PHE A 345 13.50 15.50 3.55
CA PHE A 345 14.42 15.14 4.64
C PHE A 345 14.14 13.74 5.23
N GLN A 346 12.94 13.21 5.03
CA GLN A 346 12.58 11.84 5.42
C GLN A 346 13.43 10.79 4.72
N GLU A 347 13.96 11.07 3.50
CA GLU A 347 14.88 10.17 2.81
C GLU A 347 16.14 9.86 3.66
N VAL A 348 16.58 10.77 4.52
CA VAL A 348 17.70 10.52 5.45
C VAL A 348 17.32 9.43 6.46
N VAL A 349 16.07 9.43 6.94
CA VAL A 349 15.53 8.40 7.84
C VAL A 349 15.34 7.08 7.11
N GLU A 350 14.82 7.13 5.88
CA GLU A 350 14.57 5.97 5.01
C GLU A 350 15.82 5.13 4.72
N ARG A 351 16.99 5.78 4.70
CA ARG A 351 18.29 5.11 4.52
C ARG A 351 18.80 4.37 5.76
N LYS A 352 18.14 4.56 6.92
CA LYS A 352 18.49 3.94 8.20
C LYS A 352 17.69 2.67 8.47
N PHE A 353 18.11 1.93 9.49
CA PHE A 353 17.46 0.70 9.96
C PHE A 353 16.93 0.88 11.38
N ASN A 354 16.03 0.00 11.78
CA ASN A 354 15.55 -0.04 13.16
C ASN A 354 16.75 -0.22 14.11
N GLY A 355 16.82 0.65 15.12
CA GLY A 355 17.93 0.70 16.06
C GLY A 355 19.05 1.67 15.70
N ASP A 356 19.11 2.18 14.48
CA ASP A 356 20.04 3.25 14.10
C ASP A 356 19.68 4.55 14.82
N SER A 357 20.68 5.43 14.95
CA SER A 357 20.50 6.75 15.53
C SER A 357 20.43 7.82 14.47
N VAL A 358 19.67 8.88 14.74
CA VAL A 358 19.61 10.09 13.95
C VAL A 358 19.86 11.30 14.84
N ARG A 359 20.67 12.25 14.38
CA ARG A 359 20.92 13.52 15.05
C ARG A 359 20.05 14.61 14.44
N LEU A 360 19.36 15.38 15.27
CA LEU A 360 18.53 16.50 14.86
C LEU A 360 19.05 17.79 15.51
N ASP A 361 19.27 18.81 14.69
CA ASP A 361 19.45 20.17 15.16
C ASP A 361 18.09 20.85 15.20
N VAL A 362 17.71 21.33 16.36
CA VAL A 362 16.36 21.77 16.70
C VAL A 362 16.40 23.19 17.23
N TRP A 363 15.43 23.99 16.83
CA TRP A 363 15.16 25.30 17.40
C TRP A 363 13.95 25.21 18.32
N ARG A 364 14.18 25.38 19.63
CA ARG A 364 13.18 25.31 20.70
C ARG A 364 13.25 26.54 21.55
N ASP A 365 12.13 27.20 21.82
CA ASP A 365 12.05 28.40 22.66
C ASP A 365 13.09 29.47 22.30
N LYS A 366 13.31 29.68 21.02
CA LYS A 366 14.28 30.59 20.40
C LYS A 366 15.75 30.28 20.77
N GLN A 367 16.05 29.03 21.09
CA GLN A 367 17.37 28.51 21.36
C GLN A 367 17.69 27.27 20.50
N PRO A 368 18.91 27.15 20.01
CA PRO A 368 19.37 25.95 19.35
C PRO A 368 19.65 24.84 20.35
N ILE A 369 19.15 23.64 20.06
CA ILE A 369 19.49 22.40 20.78
C ILE A 369 19.81 21.30 19.79
N THR A 370 20.54 20.28 20.20
CA THR A 370 20.80 19.08 19.41
C THR A 370 20.32 17.86 20.18
N VAL A 371 19.59 16.99 19.53
CA VAL A 371 19.11 15.73 20.10
C VAL A 371 19.53 14.56 19.23
N THR A 372 19.77 13.40 19.85
CA THR A 372 20.02 12.14 19.16
C THR A 372 18.92 11.16 19.52
N ILE A 373 18.28 10.59 18.51
CA ILE A 373 17.11 9.72 18.65
C ILE A 373 17.45 8.35 18.08
N LYS A 374 17.08 7.29 18.81
CA LYS A 374 17.14 5.92 18.32
C LYS A 374 15.86 5.60 17.55
N LEU A 375 15.98 5.24 16.29
CA LEU A 375 14.86 5.05 15.39
C LEU A 375 14.21 3.66 15.54
N TYR A 376 12.89 3.62 15.38
CA TYR A 376 12.09 2.40 15.23
C TYR A 376 10.77 2.71 14.50
N THR A 377 10.06 1.67 14.06
CA THR A 377 8.77 1.80 13.38
C THR A 377 7.64 1.96 14.39
N PRO A 378 6.93 3.11 14.47
CA PRO A 378 5.82 3.30 15.39
C PRO A 378 4.55 2.56 14.93
N TRP A 379 3.87 1.89 15.87
CA TRP A 379 2.72 1.04 15.58
C TRP A 379 1.40 1.78 15.21
N PRO A 380 1.11 3.02 15.65
CA PRO A 380 -0.23 3.61 15.47
C PRO A 380 -0.62 3.84 14.01
N TYR A 381 0.33 3.94 13.11
CA TYR A 381 0.05 4.16 11.69
C TYR A 381 -0.63 2.97 11.00
N GLY A 382 -0.50 1.78 11.57
CA GLY A 382 -1.05 0.54 10.98
C GLY A 382 -2.56 0.51 10.77
N ILE A 383 -3.34 1.39 11.43
CA ILE A 383 -4.80 1.49 11.20
C ILE A 383 -5.11 2.01 9.79
N GLN A 384 -4.22 2.86 9.23
CA GLN A 384 -4.39 3.52 7.93
C GLN A 384 -3.75 2.75 6.77
N ALA A 385 -3.05 1.64 7.06
CA ALA A 385 -2.43 0.78 6.06
C ALA A 385 -3.37 -0.33 5.62
N HIS A 386 -3.23 -0.77 4.36
CA HIS A 386 -3.78 -2.05 3.93
C HIS A 386 -3.10 -3.22 4.67
N ARG A 387 -3.88 -4.24 4.99
CA ARG A 387 -3.42 -5.43 5.72
C ARG A 387 -3.45 -6.64 4.80
N TYR A 388 -2.27 -7.12 4.48
CA TYR A 388 -2.08 -8.27 3.61
C TYR A 388 -1.62 -9.49 4.40
N ASP A 389 -1.88 -10.67 3.84
CA ASP A 389 -1.42 -11.96 4.36
C ASP A 389 -1.93 -12.31 5.76
N VAL A 390 -2.95 -11.60 6.24
CA VAL A 390 -3.58 -11.82 7.54
C VAL A 390 -5.09 -11.92 7.41
N ARG A 391 -5.71 -12.67 8.33
CA ARG A 391 -7.17 -12.72 8.43
C ARG A 391 -7.69 -11.57 9.28
N PRO A 392 -8.88 -11.02 8.96
CA PRO A 392 -9.51 -9.99 9.79
C PRO A 392 -9.70 -10.47 11.23
N ARG A 393 -9.39 -9.60 12.19
CA ARG A 393 -9.75 -9.82 13.59
C ARG A 393 -11.24 -9.54 13.78
N TYR A 394 -11.92 -10.39 14.53
CA TYR A 394 -13.34 -10.21 14.85
C TYR A 394 -13.77 -11.01 16.06
N MET A 395 -14.90 -10.57 16.63
CA MET A 395 -15.69 -11.29 17.63
C MET A 395 -17.17 -11.26 17.23
N LEU A 396 -17.81 -12.41 17.24
CA LEU A 396 -19.25 -12.56 16.99
C LEU A 396 -19.95 -13.06 18.26
N TYR A 397 -20.93 -12.31 18.73
CA TYR A 397 -21.76 -12.70 19.88
C TYR A 397 -23.21 -12.31 19.68
N GLY A 398 -24.15 -13.25 19.83
CA GLY A 398 -25.57 -12.99 19.62
C GLY A 398 -25.95 -12.48 18.22
N GLY A 399 -25.12 -12.80 17.21
CA GLY A 399 -25.24 -12.29 15.85
C GLY A 399 -24.62 -10.90 15.64
N LEU A 400 -24.10 -10.25 16.68
CA LEU A 400 -23.40 -8.97 16.59
C LEU A 400 -21.94 -9.20 16.23
N LEU A 401 -21.48 -8.57 15.15
CA LEU A 401 -20.10 -8.67 14.66
C LEU A 401 -19.29 -7.45 15.08
N PHE A 402 -18.28 -7.64 15.90
CA PHE A 402 -17.35 -6.63 16.38
C PHE A 402 -16.01 -6.77 15.69
N GLN A 403 -15.47 -5.68 15.15
CA GLN A 403 -14.18 -5.67 14.46
C GLN A 403 -13.39 -4.39 14.78
N PRO A 404 -12.05 -4.45 14.85
CA PRO A 404 -11.23 -3.26 14.93
C PRO A 404 -11.33 -2.44 13.63
N LEU A 405 -11.44 -1.13 13.79
CA LEU A 405 -11.41 -0.19 12.67
C LEU A 405 -10.05 -0.21 11.97
N ASN A 406 -10.04 -0.34 10.66
CA ASN A 406 -8.87 -0.18 9.80
C ASN A 406 -9.30 0.21 8.38
N LEU A 407 -8.32 0.47 7.51
CA LEU A 407 -8.57 0.91 6.13
C LEU A 407 -9.42 -0.10 5.35
N ASP A 408 -9.08 -1.39 5.41
CA ASP A 408 -9.78 -2.44 4.66
C ASP A 408 -11.25 -2.59 5.09
N LEU A 409 -11.50 -2.45 6.39
CA LEU A 409 -12.87 -2.43 6.93
C LEU A 409 -13.66 -1.23 6.40
N LEU A 410 -13.04 -0.04 6.39
CA LEU A 410 -13.68 1.15 5.83
C LEU A 410 -13.97 1.00 4.33
N GLU A 411 -13.06 0.43 3.56
CA GLU A 411 -13.27 0.16 2.14
C GLU A 411 -14.38 -0.87 1.90
N ALA A 412 -14.45 -1.92 2.73
CA ALA A 412 -15.47 -2.95 2.62
C ALA A 412 -16.88 -2.44 2.91
N TYR A 413 -17.04 -1.61 3.95
CA TYR A 413 -18.36 -1.13 4.40
C TYR A 413 -18.72 0.25 3.85
N ARG A 414 -17.75 1.09 3.48
CA ARG A 414 -17.93 2.48 3.00
C ARG A 414 -18.90 3.29 3.89
N PRO A 415 -18.66 3.38 5.20
CA PRO A 415 -19.57 4.04 6.10
C PRO A 415 -19.65 5.54 5.82
N THR A 416 -20.84 6.11 5.96
CA THR A 416 -21.06 7.56 5.87
C THR A 416 -20.98 8.25 7.23
N ASP A 417 -20.83 7.51 8.32
CA ASP A 417 -20.74 8.04 9.67
C ASP A 417 -19.45 8.87 9.85
N LEU A 418 -19.64 10.14 10.20
CA LEU A 418 -18.52 11.09 10.40
C LEU A 418 -17.65 10.75 11.61
N ARG A 419 -18.20 10.07 12.61
CA ARG A 419 -17.47 9.65 13.81
C ARG A 419 -16.46 8.56 13.49
N LEU A 420 -16.84 7.54 12.70
CA LEU A 420 -15.92 6.52 12.24
C LEU A 420 -14.77 7.12 11.42
N ARG A 421 -15.09 8.08 10.53
CA ARG A 421 -14.09 8.81 9.76
C ARG A 421 -13.18 9.64 10.65
N HIS A 422 -13.72 10.32 11.66
CA HIS A 422 -12.91 11.08 12.62
C HIS A 422 -11.92 10.16 13.35
N PHE A 423 -12.41 9.05 13.93
CA PHE A 423 -11.52 8.11 14.61
C PHE A 423 -10.42 7.54 13.69
N PHE A 424 -10.73 7.30 12.42
CA PHE A 424 -9.75 6.79 11.45
C PHE A 424 -8.73 7.86 11.04
N GLU A 425 -9.21 9.04 10.62
CA GLU A 425 -8.34 10.10 10.06
C GLU A 425 -7.46 10.76 11.13
N TYR A 426 -8.01 10.93 12.34
CA TYR A 426 -7.32 11.63 13.44
C TYR A 426 -6.72 10.68 14.49
N PHE A 427 -6.76 9.38 14.25
CA PHE A 427 -6.27 8.35 15.18
C PHE A 427 -4.86 8.62 15.69
N VAL A 428 -3.94 8.97 14.80
CA VAL A 428 -2.54 9.28 15.14
C VAL A 428 -2.40 10.72 15.63
N VAL A 429 -2.95 11.69 14.90
CA VAL A 429 -2.75 13.13 15.16
C VAL A 429 -3.35 13.57 16.49
N GLU A 430 -4.54 13.07 16.84
CA GLU A 430 -5.19 13.34 18.13
C GLU A 430 -4.86 12.30 19.21
N GLN A 431 -3.96 11.36 18.89
CA GLN A 431 -3.49 10.30 19.80
C GLN A 431 -4.65 9.45 20.39
N LEU A 432 -5.71 9.22 19.58
CA LEU A 432 -6.87 8.46 20.00
C LEU A 432 -6.51 7.01 20.39
N TYR A 433 -5.40 6.49 19.85
CA TYR A 433 -4.85 5.19 20.19
C TYR A 433 -4.47 5.02 21.68
N LEU A 434 -4.25 6.10 22.41
CA LEU A 434 -3.97 6.02 23.86
C LEU A 434 -5.19 5.56 24.66
N GLN A 435 -6.39 5.90 24.19
CA GLN A 435 -7.66 5.51 24.83
C GLN A 435 -8.28 4.30 24.15
N HIS A 436 -8.15 4.19 22.84
CA HIS A 436 -8.73 3.15 21.99
C HIS A 436 -7.64 2.53 21.09
N PRO A 437 -6.77 1.66 21.63
CA PRO A 437 -5.75 0.96 20.82
C PRO A 437 -6.37 0.18 19.65
N ASP A 438 -7.49 -0.48 19.90
CA ASP A 438 -8.43 -0.95 18.88
C ASP A 438 -9.68 -0.07 18.94
N VAL A 439 -10.05 0.59 17.86
CA VAL A 439 -11.38 1.25 17.76
C VAL A 439 -12.39 0.18 17.37
N ILE A 440 -13.13 -0.35 18.36
CA ILE A 440 -14.03 -1.48 18.12
C ILE A 440 -15.36 -1.02 17.54
N VAL A 441 -15.71 -1.50 16.36
CA VAL A 441 -16.94 -1.17 15.64
C VAL A 441 -17.87 -2.36 15.61
N LEU A 442 -19.17 -2.13 15.92
CA LEU A 442 -20.23 -3.07 15.59
C LEU A 442 -20.52 -3.00 14.09
N THR A 443 -19.82 -3.79 13.31
CA THR A 443 -19.80 -3.68 11.84
C THR A 443 -21.03 -4.29 11.18
N ASN A 444 -21.54 -5.38 11.74
CA ASN A 444 -22.67 -6.08 11.18
C ASN A 444 -23.53 -6.74 12.26
N ILE A 445 -24.78 -7.01 11.92
CA ILE A 445 -25.72 -7.78 12.75
C ILE A 445 -26.29 -8.87 11.87
N LEU A 446 -26.09 -10.13 12.25
CA LEU A 446 -26.68 -11.29 11.61
C LEU A 446 -28.12 -11.44 12.12
N PRO A 447 -29.16 -11.18 11.29
CA PRO A 447 -30.53 -11.12 11.78
C PRO A 447 -31.02 -12.41 12.42
N ASP A 448 -31.55 -12.29 13.63
CA ASP A 448 -32.27 -13.34 14.34
C ASP A 448 -33.33 -12.70 15.26
N ALA A 449 -34.26 -13.50 15.77
CA ALA A 449 -35.33 -13.00 16.66
C ALA A 449 -34.80 -12.28 17.91
N ILE A 450 -33.58 -12.64 18.36
CA ILE A 450 -32.96 -12.06 19.56
C ILE A 450 -32.38 -10.66 19.35
N ASN A 451 -32.16 -10.26 18.10
CA ASN A 451 -31.48 -9.00 17.75
C ASN A 451 -32.24 -8.15 16.72
N THR A 452 -33.54 -8.44 16.49
CA THR A 452 -34.39 -7.80 15.46
C THR A 452 -34.40 -6.28 15.54
N TYR A 453 -34.36 -5.70 16.76
CA TYR A 453 -34.45 -4.25 16.96
C TYR A 453 -33.11 -3.54 17.10
N LEU A 454 -32.00 -4.24 16.89
CA LEU A 454 -30.65 -3.72 17.14
C LEU A 454 -30.01 -3.08 15.91
N ALA A 455 -30.63 -3.11 14.74
CA ALA A 455 -30.11 -2.52 13.49
C ALA A 455 -29.62 -1.06 13.61
N PRO A 456 -30.24 -0.16 14.40
CA PRO A 456 -29.76 1.21 14.56
C PRO A 456 -28.37 1.34 15.21
N TYR A 457 -27.88 0.31 15.91
CA TYR A 457 -26.56 0.34 16.55
C TYR A 457 -25.42 -0.04 15.60
N ARG A 458 -25.74 -0.54 14.40
CA ARG A 458 -24.72 -0.92 13.41
C ARG A 458 -23.91 0.32 12.98
N GLY A 459 -22.59 0.18 12.96
CA GLY A 459 -21.63 1.25 12.70
C GLY A 459 -21.22 2.01 13.96
N GLY A 460 -21.84 1.71 15.13
CA GLY A 460 -21.45 2.32 16.39
C GLY A 460 -20.08 1.84 16.87
N ILE A 461 -19.32 2.74 17.50
CA ILE A 461 -18.05 2.42 18.16
C ILE A 461 -18.37 2.02 19.60
N VAL A 462 -17.91 0.85 20.00
CA VAL A 462 -18.13 0.32 21.37
C VAL A 462 -17.27 1.11 22.36
N ASP A 463 -17.89 1.56 23.46
CA ASP A 463 -17.25 2.28 24.55
C ASP A 463 -17.12 1.42 25.80
N GLU A 464 -18.23 0.76 26.18
CA GLU A 464 -18.25 -0.10 27.37
C GLU A 464 -19.19 -1.29 27.24
N ILE A 465 -18.88 -2.36 27.96
CA ILE A 465 -19.73 -3.54 28.14
C ILE A 465 -19.89 -3.77 29.64
N ASN A 466 -21.14 -3.83 30.10
CA ASN A 466 -21.51 -4.02 31.53
C ASN A 466 -20.80 -3.01 32.47
N GLY A 467 -20.69 -1.75 32.05
CA GLY A 467 -20.08 -0.68 32.83
C GLY A 467 -18.52 -0.71 32.85
N LYS A 468 -17.90 -1.65 32.13
CA LYS A 468 -16.45 -1.70 31.95
C LYS A 468 -16.07 -1.14 30.60
N LYS A 469 -15.15 -0.18 30.56
CA LYS A 469 -14.58 0.32 29.31
C LYS A 469 -13.88 -0.81 28.56
N VAL A 470 -14.11 -0.87 27.25
CA VAL A 470 -13.41 -1.80 26.36
C VAL A 470 -12.52 -1.00 25.39
N ARG A 471 -11.26 -1.40 25.31
CA ARG A 471 -10.22 -0.70 24.57
C ARG A 471 -9.64 -1.56 23.45
N THR A 472 -9.80 -2.90 23.56
CA THR A 472 -9.29 -3.88 22.62
C THR A 472 -10.34 -4.94 22.31
N LEU A 473 -10.16 -5.64 21.20
CA LEU A 473 -11.06 -6.74 20.83
C LEU A 473 -10.99 -7.90 21.84
N ASP A 474 -9.83 -8.11 22.48
CA ASP A 474 -9.65 -9.12 23.53
C ASP A 474 -10.47 -8.78 24.77
N GLU A 475 -10.57 -7.51 25.13
CA GLU A 475 -11.43 -7.07 26.24
C GLU A 475 -12.92 -7.27 25.91
N VAL A 476 -13.34 -7.07 24.64
CA VAL A 476 -14.70 -7.42 24.19
C VAL A 476 -14.96 -8.91 24.33
N ALA A 477 -14.03 -9.77 23.89
CA ALA A 477 -14.16 -11.21 24.03
C ALA A 477 -14.22 -11.63 25.51
N SER A 478 -13.40 -11.03 26.36
CA SER A 478 -13.38 -11.27 27.80
C SER A 478 -14.70 -10.86 28.47
N ALA A 479 -15.28 -9.72 28.07
CA ALA A 479 -16.56 -9.27 28.59
C ALA A 479 -17.72 -10.23 28.23
N PHE A 480 -17.70 -10.81 27.01
CA PHE A 480 -18.71 -11.78 26.60
C PHE A 480 -18.50 -13.20 27.19
N ALA A 481 -17.33 -13.46 27.76
CA ALA A 481 -17.09 -14.69 28.53
C ALA A 481 -17.70 -14.65 29.94
N GLU A 482 -18.09 -13.47 30.43
CA GLU A 482 -18.79 -13.33 31.71
C GLU A 482 -20.23 -13.89 31.65
N THR A 483 -20.84 -14.08 32.80
CA THR A 483 -22.18 -14.71 32.92
C THR A 483 -23.25 -13.80 33.56
N PRO A 484 -23.41 -12.54 33.12
CA PRO A 484 -24.48 -11.67 33.63
C PRO A 484 -25.85 -12.14 33.10
N GLU A 485 -26.91 -11.64 33.66
CA GLU A 485 -28.27 -11.86 33.14
C GLU A 485 -28.46 -11.16 31.78
N HIS A 486 -27.95 -9.93 31.68
CA HIS A 486 -28.01 -9.11 30.48
C HIS A 486 -26.63 -8.55 30.15
N PHE A 487 -26.30 -8.50 28.86
CA PHE A 487 -25.18 -7.71 28.37
C PHE A 487 -25.66 -6.33 27.98
N VAL A 488 -25.09 -5.31 28.60
CA VAL A 488 -25.39 -3.89 28.37
C VAL A 488 -24.22 -3.28 27.66
N ILE A 489 -24.37 -2.95 26.38
CA ILE A 489 -23.31 -2.42 25.51
C ILE A 489 -23.61 -0.96 25.22
N ARG A 490 -22.68 -0.06 25.55
CA ARG A 490 -22.75 1.37 25.23
C ARG A 490 -21.82 1.70 24.08
N MET A 491 -22.34 2.51 23.17
CA MET A 491 -21.56 3.07 22.07
C MET A 491 -21.03 4.45 22.47
N ILE A 492 -19.94 4.88 21.85
CA ILE A 492 -19.45 6.26 22.00
C ILE A 492 -20.53 7.24 21.54
N GLY A 493 -20.91 8.17 22.42
CA GLY A 493 -21.93 9.21 22.20
C GLY A 493 -23.16 9.02 23.09
N ASP A 494 -24.14 9.94 22.94
CA ASP A 494 -25.31 10.04 23.78
C ASP A 494 -26.49 9.20 23.23
N GLY A 495 -26.42 7.90 23.35
CA GLY A 495 -27.47 6.99 22.90
C GLY A 495 -27.93 6.01 23.98
N PRO A 496 -29.12 5.40 23.83
CA PRO A 496 -29.53 4.31 24.72
C PRO A 496 -28.56 3.13 24.53
N PRO A 497 -28.31 2.34 25.60
CA PRO A 497 -27.49 1.15 25.48
C PRO A 497 -28.19 0.08 24.64
N LEU A 498 -27.38 -0.72 23.93
CA LEU A 498 -27.81 -1.98 23.35
C LEU A 498 -27.84 -3.03 24.46
N VAL A 499 -28.93 -3.78 24.56
CA VAL A 499 -29.10 -4.80 25.62
C VAL A 499 -29.40 -6.17 24.99
N LEU A 500 -28.67 -7.19 25.43
CA LEU A 500 -28.87 -8.59 25.05
C LEU A 500 -29.20 -9.43 26.31
N ASP A 501 -30.22 -10.26 26.21
CA ASP A 501 -30.51 -11.32 27.18
C ASP A 501 -29.58 -12.50 26.94
N ARG A 502 -28.72 -12.81 27.90
CA ARG A 502 -27.71 -13.89 27.76
C ARG A 502 -28.34 -15.24 27.46
N ASN A 503 -29.39 -15.62 28.14
CA ASN A 503 -30.02 -16.95 27.97
C ASN A 503 -30.60 -17.09 26.56
N LYS A 504 -31.19 -16.02 26.02
CA LYS A 504 -31.70 -16.01 24.64
C LYS A 504 -30.53 -16.10 23.63
N VAL A 505 -29.42 -15.41 23.87
CA VAL A 505 -28.22 -15.49 23.02
C VAL A 505 -27.67 -16.91 22.99
N GLU A 506 -27.47 -17.54 24.14
CA GLU A 506 -27.00 -18.91 24.21
C GLU A 506 -27.93 -19.91 23.51
N SER A 507 -29.21 -19.75 23.68
CA SER A 507 -30.24 -20.59 23.02
C SER A 507 -30.26 -20.40 21.48
N ALA A 508 -29.89 -19.21 20.99
CA ALA A 508 -29.88 -18.88 19.57
C ALA A 508 -28.55 -19.20 18.89
N ARG A 509 -27.48 -19.42 19.65
CA ARG A 509 -26.09 -19.51 19.19
C ARG A 509 -25.91 -20.46 18.01
N GLU A 510 -26.24 -21.73 18.18
CA GLU A 510 -26.06 -22.74 17.13
C GLU A 510 -26.98 -22.48 15.91
N ARG A 511 -28.18 -21.95 16.12
CA ARG A 511 -29.09 -21.55 15.04
C ARG A 511 -28.52 -20.41 14.19
N ILE A 512 -27.92 -19.39 14.82
CA ILE A 512 -27.27 -18.27 14.14
C ILE A 512 -26.05 -18.78 13.36
N LYS A 513 -25.19 -19.59 14.00
CA LYS A 513 -24.02 -20.19 13.36
C LYS A 513 -24.39 -20.99 12.12
N ALA A 514 -25.38 -21.88 12.25
CA ALA A 514 -25.82 -22.72 11.13
C ALA A 514 -26.44 -21.89 9.99
N ARG A 515 -27.28 -20.89 10.33
CA ARG A 515 -27.96 -20.03 9.33
C ARG A 515 -26.96 -19.21 8.50
N TYR A 516 -25.90 -18.73 9.10
CA TYR A 516 -24.91 -17.84 8.45
C TYR A 516 -23.57 -18.50 8.18
N ASN A 517 -23.50 -19.82 8.30
CA ASN A 517 -22.31 -20.64 8.03
C ASN A 517 -21.07 -20.14 8.81
N VAL A 518 -21.27 -19.78 10.09
CA VAL A 518 -20.21 -19.29 10.96
C VAL A 518 -19.41 -20.48 11.50
N LEU A 519 -18.22 -20.70 10.95
CA LEU A 519 -17.34 -21.79 11.38
C LEU A 519 -16.67 -21.50 12.73
N LYS A 520 -16.24 -20.25 12.94
CA LYS A 520 -15.64 -19.76 14.17
C LYS A 520 -16.28 -18.44 14.56
N GLU A 521 -16.53 -18.22 15.85
CA GLU A 521 -17.16 -16.98 16.33
C GLU A 521 -16.14 -15.88 16.63
N GLN A 522 -14.86 -16.20 16.63
CA GLN A 522 -13.82 -15.22 16.89
C GLN A 522 -12.52 -15.54 16.18
N ASN A 523 -11.79 -14.48 15.88
CA ASN A 523 -10.39 -14.45 15.48
C ASN A 523 -9.76 -13.21 16.12
N LEU A 524 -9.14 -13.37 17.28
CA LEU A 524 -8.66 -12.25 18.08
C LEU A 524 -7.25 -11.81 17.68
N GLU A 525 -6.42 -12.75 17.22
CA GLU A 525 -5.06 -12.49 16.78
C GLU A 525 -4.97 -12.37 15.27
N GLU A 526 -3.98 -11.64 14.81
CA GLU A 526 -3.60 -11.63 13.39
C GLU A 526 -2.92 -12.96 13.05
N GLN A 527 -3.69 -13.84 12.44
CA GLN A 527 -3.15 -15.12 12.00
C GLN A 527 -2.67 -14.99 10.54
N PRO A 528 -1.41 -15.32 10.23
CA PRO A 528 -0.94 -15.34 8.86
C PRO A 528 -1.77 -16.31 8.02
N VAL A 529 -2.06 -15.88 6.82
CA VAL A 529 -2.87 -16.63 5.86
C VAL A 529 -2.15 -17.85 5.33
N THR A 530 -0.83 -17.78 5.26
CA THR A 530 0.06 -18.89 4.92
C THR A 530 0.97 -19.20 6.11
N LYS A 531 1.02 -20.46 6.53
CA LYS A 531 2.09 -20.89 7.44
C LYS A 531 3.40 -20.81 6.69
N THR A 532 4.36 -20.04 7.18
CA THR A 532 5.73 -20.14 6.70
C THR A 532 6.26 -21.57 6.92
N PRO A 533 7.21 -22.08 6.10
CA PRO A 533 7.75 -23.44 6.26
C PRO A 533 8.25 -23.76 7.66
N GLU A 534 8.71 -22.76 8.42
CA GLU A 534 9.13 -22.91 9.82
C GLU A 534 7.99 -23.21 10.80
N GLN A 535 6.78 -22.73 10.53
CA GLN A 535 5.60 -22.97 11.37
C GLN A 535 4.92 -24.31 11.08
N ALA A 536 5.15 -24.89 9.90
CA ALA A 536 4.64 -26.20 9.53
C ALA A 536 5.37 -27.37 10.25
N ASN A 537 6.61 -27.15 10.73
CA ASN A 537 7.41 -28.16 11.41
C ASN A 537 7.23 -28.18 12.95
N LYS A 538 6.40 -27.28 13.52
CA LYS A 538 6.15 -27.20 14.98
C LYS A 538 4.77 -27.72 15.40
N THR A 539 3.99 -28.26 14.48
CA THR A 539 2.73 -28.97 14.72
C THR A 539 2.84 -30.43 14.28
#